data_12a599e4db66ef3a82a51feb31119deb
#
_entry.id   12a599e4db66ef3a82a51feb31119deb
#
_cell.length_a   1.000
_cell.length_b   1.000
_cell.length_c   1.000
_cell.angle_alpha   90.00
_cell.angle_beta   90.00
_cell.angle_gamma   90.00
#
_symmetry.space_group_name_H-M   'P 1'
#
loop_
_entity.id
_entity.type
_entity.pdbx_description
1 polymer ?
#
loop_
_entity_poly.entity_id
_entity_poly.type
_entity_poly.pdbx_seq_one_letter_code
_entity_poly.pdbx_strand_id
1 'polypeptide(L)'
;MASIFSRIVAGEIPSYKIAEDEHYYAFLDINPVAPGHTLVIPKHEVDYIFDLDDEEYAGLMAFAKRVAAAIKEAMPCVKVGVTVLGLEVPHAHVHLVPLQKETDMNFFRQKLTLPAFVRIALYLN
;
A
#
# COMPACT_ATOMS: atom_id res chain seq x y z
N MET A 1 4.23 -19.93 9.02
CA MET A 1 5.33 -18.97 8.86
C MET A 1 4.76 -17.58 8.56
N ALA A 2 5.30 -16.57 9.20
CA ALA A 2 4.84 -15.21 9.01
C ALA A 2 5.16 -14.70 7.60
N SER A 3 4.22 -13.96 7.01
CA SER A 3 4.44 -13.33 5.71
C SER A 3 5.51 -12.24 5.83
N ILE A 4 6.07 -11.82 4.69
CA ILE A 4 7.01 -10.69 4.66
C ILE A 4 6.37 -9.43 5.23
N PHE A 5 5.06 -9.23 5.01
CA PHE A 5 4.36 -8.06 5.54
C PHE A 5 4.17 -8.13 7.05
N SER A 6 3.88 -9.30 7.61
CA SER A 6 3.84 -9.47 9.07
C SER A 6 5.20 -9.16 9.70
N ARG A 7 6.28 -9.52 9.02
CA ARG A 7 7.63 -9.22 9.49
C ARG A 7 7.96 -7.73 9.40
N ILE A 8 7.41 -7.04 8.40
CA ILE A 8 7.52 -5.58 8.30
C ILE A 8 6.79 -4.91 9.47
N VAL A 9 5.57 -5.36 9.78
CA VAL A 9 4.79 -4.83 10.91
C VAL A 9 5.53 -5.05 12.22
N ALA A 10 6.20 -6.19 12.37
CA ALA A 10 6.96 -6.51 13.58
C ALA A 10 8.29 -5.75 13.68
N GLY A 11 8.69 -5.02 12.63
CA GLY A 11 9.95 -4.29 12.61
C GLY A 11 11.17 -5.13 12.27
N GLU A 12 10.98 -6.39 11.86
CA GLU A 12 12.07 -7.28 11.48
C GLU A 12 12.65 -6.94 10.10
N ILE A 13 11.81 -6.38 9.22
CA ILE A 13 12.21 -5.95 7.88
C ILE A 13 11.92 -4.46 7.78
N PRO A 14 12.88 -3.64 7.32
CA PRO A 14 12.66 -2.20 7.18
C PRO A 14 11.63 -1.89 6.09
N SER A 15 10.89 -0.80 6.27
CA SER A 15 9.92 -0.31 5.30
C SER A 15 9.87 1.20 5.35
N TYR A 16 9.29 1.80 4.30
CA TYR A 16 9.03 3.24 4.28
C TYR A 16 7.59 3.46 4.73
N LYS A 17 7.42 3.53 6.05
CA LYS A 17 6.10 3.66 6.67
C LYS A 17 5.47 5.00 6.32
N ILE A 18 4.19 4.94 5.93
CA ILE A 18 3.36 6.12 5.63
C ILE A 18 2.46 6.44 6.82
N ALA A 19 1.78 5.42 7.34
CA ALA A 19 0.82 5.60 8.42
C ALA A 19 0.62 4.27 9.15
N GLU A 20 0.16 4.36 10.37
CA GLU A 20 -0.06 3.18 11.20
C GLU A 20 -1.07 3.52 12.29
N ASP A 21 -1.95 2.58 12.61
CA ASP A 21 -2.75 2.63 13.81
C ASP A 21 -2.70 1.27 14.51
N GLU A 22 -3.60 1.00 15.43
CA GLU A 22 -3.60 -0.24 16.20
C GLU A 22 -3.76 -1.48 15.30
N HIS A 23 -4.54 -1.36 14.21
CA HIS A 23 -4.93 -2.51 13.38
C HIS A 23 -4.38 -2.51 11.97
N TYR A 24 -3.92 -1.37 11.47
CA TYR A 24 -3.55 -1.23 10.05
C TYR A 24 -2.20 -0.57 9.90
N TYR A 25 -1.57 -0.82 8.75
CA TYR A 25 -0.22 -0.33 8.46
C TYR A 25 -0.14 0.02 6.98
N ALA A 26 0.44 1.16 6.66
CA ALA A 26 0.63 1.60 5.27
C ALA A 26 2.10 1.94 5.04
N PHE A 27 2.62 1.49 3.89
CA PHE A 27 4.02 1.71 3.53
C PHE A 27 4.17 1.76 2.01
N LEU A 28 5.25 2.40 1.54
CA LEU A 28 5.52 2.47 0.11
C LEU A 28 5.95 1.11 -0.43
N ASP A 29 5.46 0.77 -1.63
CA ASP A 29 5.89 -0.43 -2.34
C ASP A 29 7.34 -0.23 -2.80
N ILE A 30 8.21 -1.21 -2.54
CA ILE A 30 9.62 -1.13 -2.95
C ILE A 30 9.80 -1.34 -4.45
N ASN A 31 8.76 -1.84 -5.14
CA ASN A 31 8.74 -1.99 -6.59
C ASN A 31 7.55 -1.21 -7.15
N PRO A 32 7.52 0.14 -6.99
CA PRO A 32 6.34 0.91 -7.33
C PRO A 32 6.07 0.95 -8.83
N VAL A 33 4.80 0.89 -9.21
CA VAL A 33 4.37 1.03 -10.60
C VAL A 33 4.19 2.50 -10.98
N ALA A 34 4.10 3.39 -9.99
CA ALA A 34 4.01 4.82 -10.17
C ALA A 34 4.54 5.51 -8.91
N PRO A 35 4.99 6.78 -9.01
CA PRO A 35 5.37 7.53 -7.81
C PRO A 35 4.20 7.58 -6.81
N GLY A 36 4.47 7.24 -5.55
CA GLY A 36 3.45 7.24 -4.51
C GLY A 36 2.71 5.93 -4.33
N HIS A 37 3.05 4.89 -5.09
CA HIS A 37 2.44 3.56 -4.95
C HIS A 37 2.61 3.07 -3.52
N THR A 38 1.51 2.91 -2.81
CA THR A 38 1.46 2.58 -1.38
C THR A 38 0.69 1.29 -1.18
N LEU A 39 1.10 0.50 -0.20
CA LEU A 39 0.39 -0.70 0.24
C LEU A 39 -0.25 -0.44 1.58
N VAL A 40 -1.49 -0.89 1.74
CA VAL A 40 -2.21 -0.82 3.00
C VAL A 40 -2.59 -2.23 3.42
N ILE A 41 -2.20 -2.61 4.63
CA ILE A 41 -2.40 -3.98 5.11
C ILE A 41 -3.07 -3.97 6.48
N PRO A 42 -3.84 -5.03 6.80
CA PRO A 42 -4.18 -5.29 8.20
C PRO A 42 -2.93 -5.84 8.89
N LYS A 43 -2.74 -5.52 10.16
CA LYS A 43 -1.64 -6.10 10.95
C LYS A 43 -1.89 -7.59 11.20
N HIS A 44 -3.15 -7.98 11.27
CA HIS A 44 -3.57 -9.36 11.36
C HIS A 44 -3.34 -10.06 10.01
N GLU A 45 -2.59 -11.14 10.00
CA GLU A 45 -2.23 -11.84 8.75
C GLU A 45 -3.39 -12.66 8.23
N VAL A 46 -3.97 -12.23 7.11
CA VAL A 46 -5.02 -12.94 6.38
C VAL A 46 -4.65 -12.88 4.91
N ASP A 47 -4.59 -14.03 4.25
CA ASP A 47 -4.16 -14.11 2.85
C ASP A 47 -5.18 -13.46 1.90
N TYR A 48 -6.45 -13.82 2.05
CA TYR A 48 -7.51 -13.41 1.14
C TYR A 48 -8.34 -12.30 1.78
N ILE A 49 -8.41 -11.14 1.11
CA ILE A 49 -9.06 -9.96 1.70
C ILE A 49 -10.52 -10.21 2.08
N PHE A 50 -11.22 -11.06 1.33
CA PHE A 50 -12.63 -11.34 1.63
C PHE A 50 -12.83 -12.37 2.74
N ASP A 51 -11.74 -12.89 3.31
CA ASP A 51 -11.80 -13.67 4.54
C ASP A 51 -11.77 -12.81 5.80
N LEU A 52 -11.52 -11.50 5.66
CA LEU A 52 -11.69 -10.56 6.77
C LEU A 52 -13.16 -10.48 7.15
N ASP A 53 -13.46 -10.34 8.44
CA ASP A 53 -14.85 -10.08 8.82
C ASP A 53 -15.25 -8.67 8.38
N ASP A 54 -16.56 -8.38 8.41
CA ASP A 54 -17.10 -7.13 7.89
C ASP A 54 -16.51 -5.90 8.59
N GLU A 55 -16.31 -5.99 9.90
CA GLU A 55 -15.76 -4.89 10.67
C GLU A 55 -14.30 -4.62 10.28
N GLU A 56 -13.49 -5.65 10.18
CA GLU A 56 -12.08 -5.51 9.82
C GLU A 56 -11.93 -5.07 8.37
N TYR A 57 -12.74 -5.62 7.47
CA TYR A 57 -12.74 -5.20 6.07
C TYR A 57 -13.10 -3.71 5.95
N ALA A 58 -14.16 -3.28 6.61
CA ALA A 58 -14.59 -1.88 6.58
C ALA A 58 -13.51 -0.96 7.18
N GLY A 59 -12.88 -1.40 8.27
CA GLY A 59 -11.80 -0.64 8.92
C GLY A 59 -10.58 -0.50 8.02
N LEU A 60 -10.20 -1.58 7.34
CA LEU A 60 -9.08 -1.57 6.39
C LEU A 60 -9.34 -0.58 5.26
N MET A 61 -10.53 -0.62 4.67
CA MET A 61 -10.88 0.27 3.56
C MET A 61 -11.02 1.72 4.02
N ALA A 62 -11.52 1.96 5.21
CA ALA A 62 -11.58 3.31 5.78
C ALA A 62 -10.17 3.87 6.02
N PHE A 63 -9.26 3.04 6.51
CA PHE A 63 -7.86 3.44 6.69
C PHE A 63 -7.22 3.74 5.33
N ALA A 64 -7.44 2.87 4.34
CA ALA A 64 -6.94 3.08 2.98
C ALA A 64 -7.46 4.39 2.39
N LYS A 65 -8.71 4.73 2.64
CA LYS A 65 -9.29 5.99 2.16
C LYS A 65 -8.55 7.20 2.72
N ARG A 66 -8.22 7.17 4.02
CA ARG A 66 -7.46 8.28 4.64
C ARG A 66 -6.04 8.37 4.05
N VAL A 67 -5.39 7.23 3.83
CA VAL A 67 -4.07 7.20 3.20
C VAL A 67 -4.13 7.72 1.77
N ALA A 68 -5.15 7.31 1.01
CA ALA A 68 -5.35 7.78 -0.37
C ALA A 68 -5.54 9.28 -0.43
N ALA A 69 -6.26 9.88 0.52
CA ALA A 69 -6.44 11.33 0.59
C ALA A 69 -5.10 12.03 0.79
N ALA A 70 -4.26 11.50 1.67
CA ALA A 70 -2.92 12.05 1.92
C ALA A 70 -2.03 11.93 0.66
N ILE A 71 -2.11 10.79 -0.03
CA ILE A 71 -1.36 10.59 -1.27
C ILE A 71 -1.78 11.62 -2.32
N LYS A 72 -3.09 11.81 -2.50
CA LYS A 72 -3.60 12.75 -3.51
C LYS A 72 -3.18 14.18 -3.20
N GLU A 73 -3.10 14.55 -1.95
CA GLU A 73 -2.64 15.88 -1.54
C GLU A 73 -1.14 16.06 -1.78
N ALA A 74 -0.34 15.02 -1.50
CA ALA A 74 1.11 15.09 -1.62
C ALA A 74 1.63 14.90 -3.05
N MET A 75 0.90 14.14 -3.87
CA MET A 75 1.34 13.75 -5.22
C MET A 75 0.36 14.25 -6.26
N PRO A 76 0.82 15.04 -7.26
CA PRO A 76 -0.07 15.47 -8.34
C PRO A 76 -0.60 14.26 -9.11
N CYS A 77 -1.91 14.06 -9.07
CA CYS A 77 -2.55 12.96 -9.80
C CYS A 77 -4.02 13.28 -10.03
N VAL A 78 -4.60 12.63 -11.02
CA VAL A 78 -6.02 12.80 -11.32
C VAL A 78 -6.87 12.10 -10.26
N LYS A 79 -6.53 10.85 -9.96
CA LYS A 79 -7.19 10.03 -8.93
C LYS A 79 -6.18 9.07 -8.34
N VAL A 80 -6.49 8.56 -7.16
CA VAL A 80 -5.78 7.42 -6.59
C VAL A 80 -6.57 6.16 -6.94
N GLY A 81 -5.94 5.25 -7.67
CA GLY A 81 -6.54 3.97 -8.02
C GLY A 81 -6.36 2.95 -6.91
N VAL A 82 -7.28 1.99 -6.85
CA VAL A 82 -7.29 0.94 -5.81
C VAL A 82 -7.36 -0.41 -6.50
N THR A 83 -6.52 -1.34 -6.09
CA THR A 83 -6.63 -2.73 -6.52
C THR A 83 -6.12 -3.68 -5.43
N VAL A 84 -6.64 -4.91 -5.46
CA VAL A 84 -6.21 -5.98 -4.56
C VAL A 84 -5.98 -7.22 -5.43
N LEU A 85 -4.76 -7.74 -5.42
CA LEU A 85 -4.39 -8.93 -6.17
C LEU A 85 -4.03 -10.08 -5.23
N GLY A 86 -2.99 -9.90 -4.42
CA GLY A 86 -2.65 -10.83 -3.36
C GLY A 86 -2.12 -12.18 -3.82
N LEU A 87 -1.59 -12.29 -5.03
CA LEU A 87 -1.14 -13.58 -5.57
C LEU A 87 0.31 -13.92 -5.20
N GLU A 88 1.14 -12.92 -4.93
CA GLU A 88 2.56 -13.13 -4.62
C GLU A 88 2.83 -13.26 -3.12
N VAL A 89 2.21 -12.39 -2.32
CA VAL A 89 2.41 -12.38 -0.87
C VAL A 89 1.10 -12.82 -0.19
N PRO A 90 1.13 -13.89 0.64
CA PRO A 90 -0.08 -14.41 1.28
C PRO A 90 -0.50 -13.57 2.49
N HIS A 91 -0.70 -12.30 2.29
CA HIS A 91 -1.13 -11.31 3.28
C HIS A 91 -1.88 -10.23 2.53
N ALA A 92 -3.18 -10.12 2.79
CA ALA A 92 -4.04 -9.19 2.06
C ALA A 92 -3.45 -7.78 2.06
N HIS A 93 -3.40 -7.17 0.89
CA HIS A 93 -2.87 -5.81 0.76
C HIS A 93 -3.60 -5.04 -0.33
N VAL A 94 -3.93 -3.80 0.01
CA VAL A 94 -4.61 -2.88 -0.88
C VAL A 94 -3.55 -2.00 -1.54
N HIS A 95 -3.49 -2.03 -2.88
CA HIS A 95 -2.62 -1.14 -3.63
C HIS A 95 -3.31 0.19 -3.84
N LEU A 96 -2.64 1.28 -3.48
CA LEU A 96 -3.07 2.64 -3.76
C LEU A 96 -2.05 3.25 -4.73
N VAL A 97 -2.50 3.61 -5.93
CA VAL A 97 -1.60 4.08 -6.99
C VAL A 97 -2.09 5.42 -7.52
N PRO A 98 -1.27 6.50 -7.42
CA PRO A 98 -1.62 7.77 -8.05
C PRO A 98 -1.69 7.60 -9.56
N LEU A 99 -2.82 7.95 -10.16
CA LEU A 99 -3.07 7.75 -11.58
C LEU A 99 -3.19 9.05 -12.33
N GLN A 100 -2.49 9.14 -13.48
CA GLN A 100 -2.70 10.15 -14.50
C GLN A 100 -3.48 9.55 -15.67
N LYS A 101 -3.33 8.24 -15.88
CA LYS A 101 -3.99 7.47 -16.92
C LYS A 101 -4.12 6.02 -16.47
N GLU A 102 -4.98 5.26 -17.13
CA GLU A 102 -5.27 3.88 -16.74
C GLU A 102 -4.04 2.98 -16.76
N THR A 103 -3.13 3.19 -17.71
CA THR A 103 -1.92 2.36 -17.84
C THR A 103 -0.94 2.54 -16.67
N ASP A 104 -1.15 3.52 -15.80
CA ASP A 104 -0.32 3.67 -14.60
C ASP A 104 -0.54 2.53 -13.61
N MET A 105 -1.65 1.80 -13.69
CA MET A 105 -1.93 0.62 -12.87
C MET A 105 -1.46 -0.68 -13.55
N ASN A 106 -0.33 -0.63 -14.26
CA ASN A 106 0.19 -1.78 -14.98
C ASN A 106 1.33 -2.43 -14.20
N PHE A 107 1.04 -3.56 -13.57
CA PHE A 107 2.01 -4.28 -12.75
C PHE A 107 3.04 -5.06 -13.56
N PHE A 108 2.90 -5.12 -14.86
CA PHE A 108 3.85 -5.81 -15.74
C PHE A 108 4.91 -4.88 -16.33
N ARG A 109 4.74 -3.57 -16.17
CA ARG A 109 5.71 -2.61 -16.72
C ARG A 109 6.93 -2.51 -15.82
N GLN A 110 8.00 -1.85 -16.34
CA GLN A 110 9.21 -1.62 -15.56
C GLN A 110 8.91 -0.77 -14.34
N LYS A 111 9.40 -1.20 -13.18
CA LYS A 111 9.19 -0.51 -11.93
C LYS A 111 10.12 0.70 -11.79
N LEU A 112 9.74 1.62 -10.91
CA LEU A 112 10.53 2.80 -10.62
C LEU A 112 11.78 2.46 -9.82
N THR A 113 12.78 3.36 -9.88
CA THR A 113 14.03 3.17 -9.15
C THR A 113 13.87 3.58 -7.69
N LEU A 114 14.74 3.07 -6.83
CA LEU A 114 14.76 3.38 -5.41
C LEU A 114 14.88 4.88 -5.10
N PRO A 115 15.71 5.69 -5.83
CA PRO A 115 15.77 7.13 -5.53
C PRO A 115 14.43 7.84 -5.65
N ALA A 116 13.61 7.50 -6.66
CA ALA A 116 12.27 8.08 -6.80
C ALA A 116 11.37 7.62 -5.64
N PHE A 117 11.46 6.36 -5.27
CA PHE A 117 10.72 5.78 -4.16
C PHE A 117 11.04 6.51 -2.84
N VAL A 118 12.33 6.75 -2.55
CA VAL A 118 12.77 7.43 -1.33
C VAL A 118 12.25 8.87 -1.28
N ARG A 119 12.31 9.59 -2.41
CA ARG A 119 11.80 10.98 -2.46
C ARG A 119 10.31 11.05 -2.14
N ILE A 120 9.55 10.06 -2.59
CA ILE A 120 8.11 9.99 -2.31
C ILE A 120 7.87 9.77 -0.81
N ALA A 121 8.68 8.93 -0.17
CA ALA A 121 8.58 8.71 1.27
C ALA A 121 8.73 10.01 2.06
N LEU A 122 9.66 10.88 1.65
CA LEU A 122 9.86 12.18 2.28
C LEU A 122 8.65 13.11 2.12
N TYR A 123 7.92 13.00 1.02
CA TYR A 123 6.72 13.80 0.79
C TYR A 123 5.58 13.42 1.71
N LEU A 124 5.43 12.14 2.01
CA LEU A 124 4.29 11.62 2.75
C LEU A 124 4.49 11.65 4.26
N ASN A 125 5.71 11.82 4.69
CA ASN A 125 6.03 11.98 6.09
C ASN A 125 6.02 13.45 6.49
#